data_9993a97e622439898b72cf4a20d0e107
#
_entry.id   9993a97e622439898b72cf4a20d0e107
#
_cell.length_a   1.000
_cell.length_b   1.000
_cell.length_c   1.000
_cell.angle_alpha   90.00
_cell.angle_beta   90.00
_cell.angle_gamma   90.00
#
_symmetry.space_group_name_H-M   'P 1'
#
loop_
_entity.id
_entity.type
_entity.pdbx_description
1 polymer ?
#
loop_
_entity_poly.entity_id
_entity_poly.type
_entity_poly.pdbx_seq_one_letter_code
_entity_poly.pdbx_strand_id
1 'polypeptide(L)'
;MISWERSINIKTPYEIKIMREAGRINAESLAAAVALVKPGVTTLALNEAFEAVQKKYDVFSPFKNYPGPYPYPTSVCTSVNDELVHGIPSDRKLVEGDIVSIDCGTVYQGFVGDMSVTIPVGKVDAETERLIKVTQQALEIATSKMVPGNTTGDIGYAVQTFVEENGFYITRTYTGHGVGRKMHEGPQVPNYGKPGR
;
A
#
# COMPACT_ATOMS: atom_id res chain seq x y z
N MET A 1 -9.77 27.20 0.77
CA MET A 1 -9.64 25.95 -0.02
C MET A 1 -9.93 24.79 0.93
N ILE A 2 -10.85 23.88 0.57
CA ILE A 2 -11.03 22.62 1.31
C ILE A 2 -9.76 21.82 1.14
N SER A 3 -9.13 21.34 2.23
CA SER A 3 -7.94 20.52 2.13
C SER A 3 -8.27 19.21 1.41
N TRP A 4 -7.31 18.59 0.74
CA TRP A 4 -7.52 17.35 -0.02
C TRP A 4 -8.04 16.21 0.85
N GLU A 5 -7.70 16.20 2.13
CA GLU A 5 -8.10 15.18 3.10
C GLU A 5 -9.63 15.15 3.34
N ARG A 6 -10.31 16.24 3.07
CA ARG A 6 -11.77 16.39 3.27
C ARG A 6 -12.54 16.44 1.96
N SER A 7 -11.84 16.54 0.81
CA SER A 7 -12.51 16.56 -0.49
C SER A 7 -12.85 15.13 -0.91
N ILE A 8 -14.09 14.89 -1.29
CA ILE A 8 -14.52 13.59 -1.83
C ILE A 8 -14.81 13.76 -3.31
N ASN A 9 -14.04 13.07 -4.15
CA ASN A 9 -14.24 13.04 -5.59
C ASN A 9 -14.99 11.74 -5.97
N ILE A 10 -16.29 11.86 -6.22
CA ILE A 10 -17.11 10.74 -6.66
C ILE A 10 -16.74 10.38 -8.10
N LYS A 11 -16.34 9.13 -8.33
CA LYS A 11 -15.98 8.62 -9.66
C LYS A 11 -17.21 8.11 -10.39
N THR A 12 -17.27 8.40 -11.67
CA THR A 12 -18.28 7.84 -12.56
C THR A 12 -18.05 6.34 -12.78
N PRO A 13 -19.08 5.57 -13.23
CA PRO A 13 -18.90 4.16 -13.55
C PRO A 13 -17.81 3.91 -14.63
N TYR A 14 -17.59 4.83 -15.54
CA TYR A 14 -16.52 4.76 -16.53
C TYR A 14 -15.14 4.93 -15.87
N GLU A 15 -14.96 5.91 -15.01
CA GLU A 15 -13.71 6.13 -14.27
C GLU A 15 -13.40 4.94 -13.36
N ILE A 16 -14.39 4.34 -12.70
CA ILE A 16 -14.21 3.13 -11.89
C ILE A 16 -13.68 1.96 -12.73
N LYS A 17 -14.13 1.81 -13.99
CA LYS A 17 -13.57 0.79 -14.90
C LYS A 17 -12.09 1.02 -15.18
N ILE A 18 -11.68 2.27 -15.40
CA ILE A 18 -10.27 2.63 -15.61
C ILE A 18 -9.47 2.34 -14.34
N MET A 19 -9.96 2.76 -13.16
CA MET A 19 -9.30 2.50 -11.88
C MET A 19 -9.18 1.00 -11.59
N ARG A 20 -10.18 0.21 -11.95
CA ARG A 20 -10.10 -1.27 -11.82
C ARG A 20 -8.97 -1.85 -12.67
N GLU A 21 -8.80 -1.34 -13.89
CA GLU A 21 -7.72 -1.78 -14.77
C GLU A 21 -6.35 -1.30 -14.25
N ALA A 22 -6.25 -0.07 -13.74
CA ALA A 22 -5.05 0.41 -13.05
C ALA A 22 -4.67 -0.51 -11.88
N GLY A 23 -5.64 -0.87 -11.04
CA GLY A 23 -5.44 -1.81 -9.93
C GLY A 23 -5.04 -3.21 -10.38
N ARG A 24 -5.61 -3.72 -11.49
CA ARG A 24 -5.25 -5.03 -12.05
C ARG A 24 -3.79 -5.05 -12.54
N ILE A 25 -3.38 -4.01 -13.28
CA ILE A 25 -1.99 -3.90 -13.76
C ILE A 25 -1.03 -3.73 -12.58
N ASN A 26 -1.41 -2.94 -11.57
CA ASN A 26 -0.63 -2.78 -10.36
C ASN A 26 -0.43 -4.11 -9.62
N ALA A 27 -1.48 -4.89 -9.47
CA ALA A 27 -1.43 -6.22 -8.84
C ALA A 27 -0.53 -7.21 -9.61
N GLU A 28 -0.59 -7.19 -10.96
CA GLU A 28 0.29 -8.02 -11.80
C GLU A 28 1.76 -7.59 -11.65
N SER A 29 2.01 -6.28 -11.61
CA SER A 29 3.36 -5.73 -11.42
C SER A 29 3.91 -6.08 -10.03
N LEU A 30 3.08 -5.95 -8.99
CA LEU A 30 3.43 -6.35 -7.63
C LEU A 30 3.72 -7.85 -7.53
N ALA A 31 2.90 -8.69 -8.16
CA ALA A 31 3.10 -10.13 -8.16
C ALA A 31 4.45 -10.54 -8.78
N ALA A 32 4.92 -9.83 -9.80
CA ALA A 32 6.24 -10.06 -10.39
C ALA A 32 7.38 -9.73 -9.41
N ALA A 33 7.26 -8.65 -8.64
CA ALA A 33 8.22 -8.32 -7.59
C ALA A 33 8.19 -9.35 -6.45
N VAL A 34 6.99 -9.69 -5.97
CA VAL A 34 6.78 -10.70 -4.90
C VAL A 34 7.37 -12.06 -5.26
N ALA A 35 7.24 -12.50 -6.50
CA ALA A 35 7.78 -13.77 -6.97
C ALA A 35 9.31 -13.89 -6.86
N LEU A 36 10.03 -12.76 -6.77
CA LEU A 36 11.48 -12.72 -6.58
C LEU A 36 11.90 -12.71 -5.11
N VAL A 37 10.98 -12.51 -4.15
CA VAL A 37 11.33 -12.38 -2.73
C VAL A 37 11.91 -13.69 -2.20
N LYS A 38 13.21 -13.68 -1.93
CA LYS A 38 13.97 -14.76 -1.31
C LYS A 38 15.30 -14.23 -0.79
N PRO A 39 15.99 -14.96 0.12
CA PRO A 39 17.33 -14.58 0.56
C PRO A 39 18.30 -14.35 -0.60
N GLY A 40 19.09 -13.29 -0.51
CA GLY A 40 20.11 -12.91 -1.49
C GLY A 40 19.63 -11.98 -2.61
N VAL A 41 18.33 -11.80 -2.81
CA VAL A 41 17.79 -10.84 -3.79
C VAL A 41 17.90 -9.42 -3.23
N THR A 42 18.27 -8.46 -4.08
CA THR A 42 18.32 -7.05 -3.70
C THR A 42 16.94 -6.41 -3.76
N THR A 43 16.70 -5.41 -2.92
CA THR A 43 15.44 -4.65 -2.99
C THR A 43 15.31 -3.89 -4.32
N LEU A 44 16.43 -3.52 -4.96
CA LEU A 44 16.42 -2.93 -6.31
C LEU A 44 15.88 -3.90 -7.36
N ALA A 45 16.22 -5.19 -7.28
CA ALA A 45 15.73 -6.20 -8.22
C ALA A 45 14.20 -6.36 -8.14
N LEU A 46 13.58 -6.11 -6.97
CA LEU A 46 12.12 -6.09 -6.84
C LEU A 46 11.51 -4.91 -7.60
N ASN A 47 12.13 -3.73 -7.53
CA ASN A 47 11.72 -2.57 -8.32
C ASN A 47 11.83 -2.83 -9.82
N GLU A 48 12.93 -3.42 -10.28
CA GLU A 48 13.16 -3.73 -11.69
C GLU A 48 12.12 -4.72 -12.24
N ALA A 49 11.75 -5.73 -11.45
CA ALA A 49 10.71 -6.70 -11.82
C ALA A 49 9.33 -6.02 -11.95
N PHE A 50 9.00 -5.11 -11.03
CA PHE A 50 7.79 -4.31 -11.09
C PHE A 50 7.75 -3.43 -12.34
N GLU A 51 8.83 -2.67 -12.61
CA GLU A 51 8.95 -1.80 -13.79
C GLU A 51 8.88 -2.58 -15.11
N ALA A 52 9.40 -3.79 -15.15
CA ALA A 52 9.35 -4.64 -16.34
C ALA A 52 7.91 -4.98 -16.76
N VAL A 53 7.01 -5.20 -15.80
CA VAL A 53 5.58 -5.42 -16.10
C VAL A 53 4.91 -4.12 -16.51
N GLN A 54 5.17 -3.02 -15.81
CA GLN A 54 4.61 -1.71 -16.17
C GLN A 54 4.94 -1.31 -17.61
N LYS A 55 6.17 -1.56 -18.04
CA LYS A 55 6.61 -1.31 -19.42
C LYS A 55 5.80 -2.08 -20.46
N LYS A 56 5.34 -3.32 -20.18
CA LYS A 56 4.51 -4.11 -21.10
C LYS A 56 3.14 -3.46 -21.36
N TYR A 57 2.63 -2.74 -20.38
CA TYR A 57 1.33 -2.07 -20.45
C TYR A 57 1.42 -0.59 -20.83
N ASP A 58 2.63 -0.09 -21.09
CA ASP A 58 2.90 1.34 -21.36
C ASP A 58 2.32 2.24 -20.25
N VAL A 59 2.58 1.86 -19.00
CA VAL A 59 2.16 2.59 -17.80
C VAL A 59 3.37 2.96 -16.94
N PHE A 60 3.16 3.81 -15.95
CA PHE A 60 4.22 4.26 -15.05
C PHE A 60 3.76 4.31 -13.60
N SER A 61 4.72 4.30 -12.67
CA SER A 61 4.45 4.48 -11.25
C SER A 61 4.31 5.96 -10.89
N PRO A 62 3.29 6.34 -10.12
CA PRO A 62 3.16 7.68 -9.58
C PRO A 62 4.17 8.00 -8.47
N PHE A 63 4.93 6.99 -7.98
CA PHE A 63 5.96 7.14 -6.95
C PHE A 63 7.24 7.74 -7.53
N LYS A 64 7.66 7.27 -8.73
CA LYS A 64 8.87 7.75 -9.37
C LYS A 64 8.79 9.24 -9.67
N ASN A 65 9.76 9.99 -9.19
CA ASN A 65 9.81 11.44 -9.24
C ASN A 65 8.72 12.14 -8.38
N TYR A 66 8.09 11.44 -7.44
CA TYR A 66 7.16 12.08 -6.51
C TYR A 66 7.89 13.19 -5.73
N PRO A 67 7.29 14.41 -5.65
CA PRO A 67 7.96 15.54 -5.03
C PRO A 67 8.13 15.38 -3.52
N GLY A 68 9.31 15.75 -3.03
CA GLY A 68 9.70 15.71 -1.64
C GLY A 68 10.95 16.55 -1.43
N PRO A 69 11.74 16.31 -0.37
CA PRO A 69 13.05 16.94 -0.21
C PRO A 69 13.98 16.65 -1.40
N TYR A 70 13.79 15.54 -2.06
CA TYR A 70 14.32 15.15 -3.36
C TYR A 70 13.25 14.29 -4.08
N PRO A 71 13.25 14.25 -5.43
CA PRO A 71 12.35 13.40 -6.18
C PRO A 71 12.54 11.92 -5.79
N TYR A 72 11.46 11.20 -5.49
CA TYR A 72 11.55 9.79 -5.11
C TYR A 72 12.14 8.97 -6.29
N PRO A 73 13.21 8.17 -6.08
CA PRO A 73 14.03 7.67 -7.20
C PRO A 73 13.48 6.44 -7.91
N THR A 74 12.56 5.69 -7.29
CA THR A 74 12.13 4.36 -7.74
C THR A 74 10.61 4.27 -7.92
N SER A 75 10.16 3.18 -8.53
CA SER A 75 8.75 2.94 -8.85
C SER A 75 7.98 2.23 -7.73
N VAL A 76 8.69 1.65 -6.77
CA VAL A 76 8.10 1.03 -5.57
C VAL A 76 8.84 1.51 -4.32
N CYS A 77 8.21 1.38 -3.15
CA CYS A 77 8.89 1.41 -1.87
C CYS A 77 9.17 -0.03 -1.41
N THR A 78 10.32 -0.26 -0.79
CA THR A 78 10.68 -1.55 -0.18
C THR A 78 11.15 -1.31 1.23
N SER A 79 10.27 -1.50 2.21
CA SER A 79 10.56 -1.27 3.62
C SER A 79 10.83 -2.60 4.29
N VAL A 80 12.03 -2.78 4.85
CA VAL A 80 12.51 -4.06 5.39
C VAL A 80 12.54 -3.99 6.91
N ASN A 81 11.92 -4.95 7.57
CA ASN A 81 11.84 -5.10 9.04
C ASN A 81 11.20 -3.87 9.71
N ASP A 82 11.96 -3.09 10.46
CA ASP A 82 11.55 -1.92 11.23
C ASP A 82 11.45 -0.61 10.42
N GLU A 83 11.75 -0.66 9.12
CA GLU A 83 11.45 0.45 8.22
C GLU A 83 9.93 0.54 8.02
N LEU A 84 9.32 1.57 8.62
CA LEU A 84 7.85 1.67 8.66
C LEU A 84 7.23 1.81 7.26
N VAL A 85 7.70 2.78 6.45
CA VAL A 85 7.24 3.06 5.08
C VAL A 85 8.35 3.76 4.28
N HIS A 86 8.15 3.88 2.95
CA HIS A 86 8.95 4.67 2.02
C HIS A 86 10.43 4.25 1.92
N GLY A 87 10.76 2.99 2.28
CA GLY A 87 12.10 2.43 2.07
C GLY A 87 12.48 2.49 0.59
N ILE A 88 13.68 3.00 0.30
CA ILE A 88 14.16 3.16 -1.09
C ILE A 88 14.84 1.86 -1.53
N PRO A 89 14.38 1.22 -2.63
CA PRO A 89 15.08 0.11 -3.26
C PRO A 89 16.55 0.38 -3.51
N SER A 90 17.43 -0.55 -3.12
CA SER A 90 18.87 -0.42 -3.19
C SER A 90 19.55 -1.78 -3.39
N ASP A 91 20.87 -1.81 -3.32
CA ASP A 91 21.68 -3.05 -3.35
C ASP A 91 21.56 -3.86 -2.04
N ARG A 92 20.72 -3.43 -1.07
CA ARG A 92 20.43 -4.21 0.14
C ARG A 92 19.90 -5.57 -0.25
N LYS A 93 20.61 -6.62 0.14
CA LYS A 93 20.18 -8.00 -0.04
C LYS A 93 19.25 -8.40 1.10
N LEU A 94 18.12 -8.99 0.75
CA LEU A 94 17.24 -9.65 1.69
C LEU A 94 17.93 -10.88 2.29
N VAL A 95 17.72 -11.13 3.57
CA VAL A 95 18.26 -12.30 4.29
C VAL A 95 17.12 -13.13 4.87
N GLU A 96 17.43 -14.38 5.20
CA GLU A 96 16.48 -15.28 5.88
C GLU A 96 15.99 -14.66 7.18
N GLY A 97 14.68 -14.64 7.39
CA GLY A 97 14.05 -14.05 8.58
C GLY A 97 13.63 -12.58 8.43
N ASP A 98 14.02 -11.90 7.35
CA ASP A 98 13.48 -10.57 7.05
C ASP A 98 11.99 -10.62 6.71
N ILE A 99 11.31 -9.49 6.88
CA ILE A 99 10.05 -9.18 6.20
C ILE A 99 10.27 -7.98 5.29
N VAL A 100 9.66 -7.98 4.13
CA VAL A 100 9.72 -6.84 3.21
C VAL A 100 8.30 -6.38 2.84
N SER A 101 8.00 -5.12 3.13
CA SER A 101 6.78 -4.45 2.66
C SER A 101 7.09 -3.81 1.32
N ILE A 102 6.37 -4.25 0.27
CA ILE A 102 6.46 -3.69 -1.08
C ILE A 102 5.20 -2.86 -1.30
N ASP A 103 5.39 -1.56 -1.44
CA ASP A 103 4.33 -0.59 -1.68
C ASP A 103 4.49 -0.01 -3.08
N CYS A 104 3.42 0.04 -3.86
CA CYS A 104 3.48 0.34 -5.28
C CYS A 104 2.21 0.97 -5.83
N GLY A 105 2.38 1.78 -6.86
CA GLY A 105 1.29 2.40 -7.60
C GLY A 105 1.45 2.31 -9.10
N THR A 106 0.33 2.38 -9.82
CA THR A 106 0.27 2.39 -11.28
C THR A 106 -0.67 3.47 -11.76
N VAL A 107 -0.24 4.24 -12.76
CA VAL A 107 -1.10 5.19 -13.46
C VAL A 107 -1.51 4.60 -14.80
N TYR A 108 -2.82 4.36 -14.99
CA TYR A 108 -3.41 3.91 -16.24
C TYR A 108 -4.50 4.90 -16.67
N GLN A 109 -4.39 5.43 -17.89
CA GLN A 109 -5.30 6.45 -18.44
C GLN A 109 -5.60 7.61 -17.48
N GLY A 110 -4.57 8.04 -16.73
CA GLY A 110 -4.64 9.17 -15.79
C GLY A 110 -5.32 8.83 -14.45
N PHE A 111 -5.53 7.56 -14.12
CA PHE A 111 -6.03 7.13 -12.82
C PHE A 111 -5.04 6.21 -12.12
N VAL A 112 -4.99 6.32 -10.81
CA VAL A 112 -4.06 5.62 -9.93
C VAL A 112 -4.68 4.35 -9.37
N GLY A 113 -3.92 3.25 -9.44
CA GLY A 113 -4.07 2.08 -8.57
C GLY A 113 -2.97 2.10 -7.53
N ASP A 114 -3.26 1.72 -6.29
CA ASP A 114 -2.37 1.76 -5.14
C ASP A 114 -2.50 0.49 -4.32
N MET A 115 -1.39 -0.12 -3.94
CA MET A 115 -1.39 -1.43 -3.26
C MET A 115 -0.08 -1.68 -2.51
N SER A 116 -0.18 -2.33 -1.36
CA SER A 116 0.98 -2.78 -0.61
C SER A 116 0.79 -4.20 -0.08
N VAL A 117 1.89 -4.94 0.07
CA VAL A 117 1.92 -6.25 0.71
C VAL A 117 3.22 -6.45 1.48
N THR A 118 3.14 -7.14 2.61
CA THR A 118 4.32 -7.57 3.39
C THR A 118 4.55 -9.06 3.18
N ILE A 119 5.77 -9.43 2.77
CA ILE A 119 6.18 -10.80 2.44
C ILE A 119 7.32 -11.22 3.35
N PRO A 120 7.24 -12.42 3.99
CA PRO A 120 8.37 -13.00 4.70
C PRO A 120 9.46 -13.47 3.72
N VAL A 121 10.72 -13.30 4.11
CA VAL A 121 11.88 -13.75 3.35
C VAL A 121 12.37 -15.08 3.93
N GLY A 122 11.99 -16.17 3.28
CA GLY A 122 12.22 -17.50 3.83
C GLY A 122 11.40 -17.76 5.09
N LYS A 123 12.00 -18.36 6.12
CA LYS A 123 11.32 -18.67 7.37
C LYS A 123 11.49 -17.55 8.37
N VAL A 124 10.39 -17.04 8.90
CA VAL A 124 10.34 -16.05 9.99
C VAL A 124 9.86 -16.70 11.29
N ASP A 125 9.98 -16.00 12.41
CA ASP A 125 9.47 -16.47 13.69
C ASP A 125 7.94 -16.37 13.78
N ALA A 126 7.35 -17.05 14.77
CA ALA A 126 5.89 -17.12 14.94
C ALA A 126 5.24 -15.76 15.27
N GLU A 127 5.96 -14.85 15.93
CA GLU A 127 5.46 -13.51 16.25
C GLU A 127 5.37 -12.66 14.97
N THR A 128 6.38 -12.76 14.12
CA THR A 128 6.43 -12.10 12.81
C THR A 128 5.33 -12.62 11.88
N GLU A 129 5.12 -13.95 11.81
CA GLU A 129 4.00 -14.54 11.05
C GLU A 129 2.65 -14.02 11.56
N ARG A 130 2.50 -13.92 12.88
CA ARG A 130 1.28 -13.41 13.53
C ARG A 130 1.04 -11.94 13.19
N LEU A 131 2.08 -11.10 13.18
CA LEU A 131 2.00 -9.70 12.80
C LEU A 131 1.47 -9.54 11.36
N ILE A 132 2.05 -10.27 10.41
CA ILE A 132 1.63 -10.24 9.00
C ILE A 132 0.15 -10.65 8.88
N LYS A 133 -0.24 -11.76 9.53
CA LYS A 133 -1.60 -12.28 9.50
C LYS A 133 -2.61 -11.32 10.11
N VAL A 134 -2.31 -10.74 11.28
CA VAL A 134 -3.20 -9.78 11.94
C VAL A 134 -3.34 -8.51 11.09
N THR A 135 -2.28 -8.03 10.45
CA THR A 135 -2.32 -6.86 9.56
C THR A 135 -3.19 -7.14 8.33
N GLN A 136 -3.07 -8.32 7.73
CA GLN A 136 -3.93 -8.73 6.61
C GLN A 136 -5.41 -8.79 7.02
N GLN A 137 -5.71 -9.42 8.16
CA GLN A 137 -7.08 -9.48 8.68
C GLN A 137 -7.64 -8.10 9.03
N ALA A 138 -6.81 -7.19 9.54
CA ALA A 138 -7.18 -5.80 9.79
C ALA A 138 -7.62 -5.08 8.51
N LEU A 139 -6.93 -5.31 7.39
CA LEU A 139 -7.34 -4.79 6.08
C LEU A 139 -8.68 -5.36 5.61
N GLU A 140 -8.92 -6.67 5.79
CA GLU A 140 -10.19 -7.30 5.46
C GLU A 140 -11.34 -6.71 6.29
N ILE A 141 -11.12 -6.49 7.59
CA ILE A 141 -12.07 -5.80 8.48
C ILE A 141 -12.33 -4.38 8.00
N ALA A 142 -11.27 -3.60 7.71
CA ALA A 142 -11.41 -2.24 7.17
C ALA A 142 -12.29 -2.22 5.92
N THR A 143 -12.00 -3.10 4.97
CA THR A 143 -12.73 -3.20 3.71
C THR A 143 -14.21 -3.57 3.94
N SER A 144 -14.50 -4.47 4.88
CA SER A 144 -15.87 -4.85 5.23
C SER A 144 -16.71 -3.69 5.81
N LYS A 145 -16.04 -2.67 6.38
CA LYS A 145 -16.68 -1.47 6.91
C LYS A 145 -16.89 -0.36 5.88
N MET A 146 -16.32 -0.49 4.67
CA MET A 146 -16.50 0.47 3.57
C MET A 146 -17.84 0.30 2.88
N VAL A 147 -18.92 0.55 3.61
CA VAL A 147 -20.30 0.40 3.13
C VAL A 147 -21.08 1.69 3.37
N PRO A 148 -22.16 1.96 2.60
CA PRO A 148 -23.01 3.11 2.81
C PRO A 148 -23.55 3.19 4.25
N GLY A 149 -23.49 4.38 4.83
CA GLY A 149 -23.91 4.64 6.21
C GLY A 149 -22.80 4.64 7.24
N ASN A 150 -21.63 4.04 6.92
CA ASN A 150 -20.46 4.10 7.76
C ASN A 150 -19.61 5.34 7.45
N THR A 151 -18.82 5.73 8.42
CA THR A 151 -17.84 6.82 8.36
C THR A 151 -16.42 6.28 8.38
N THR A 152 -15.41 7.13 8.06
CA THR A 152 -14.01 6.75 8.19
C THR A 152 -13.63 6.43 9.64
N GLY A 153 -14.30 7.02 10.61
CA GLY A 153 -14.14 6.68 12.03
C GLY A 153 -14.62 5.29 12.40
N ASP A 154 -15.66 4.77 11.73
CA ASP A 154 -16.11 3.38 11.92
C ASP A 154 -15.06 2.39 11.39
N ILE A 155 -14.45 2.70 10.27
CA ILE A 155 -13.36 1.91 9.69
C ILE A 155 -12.17 1.88 10.65
N GLY A 156 -11.67 3.06 11.02
CA GLY A 156 -10.52 3.18 11.91
C GLY A 156 -10.74 2.57 13.29
N TYR A 157 -11.94 2.71 13.86
CA TYR A 157 -12.28 2.07 15.12
C TYR A 157 -12.23 0.54 15.04
N ALA A 158 -12.80 -0.04 13.99
CA ALA A 158 -12.80 -1.49 13.81
C ALA A 158 -11.38 -2.04 13.63
N VAL A 159 -10.53 -1.36 12.85
CA VAL A 159 -9.11 -1.72 12.68
C VAL A 159 -8.38 -1.64 14.01
N GLN A 160 -8.48 -0.51 14.71
CA GLN A 160 -7.80 -0.28 15.98
C GLN A 160 -8.17 -1.34 17.01
N THR A 161 -9.48 -1.58 17.22
CA THR A 161 -9.98 -2.56 18.18
C THR A 161 -9.39 -3.93 17.90
N PHE A 162 -9.48 -4.39 16.66
CA PHE A 162 -8.98 -5.72 16.27
C PHE A 162 -7.46 -5.86 16.48
N VAL A 163 -6.68 -4.86 16.07
CA VAL A 163 -5.21 -4.88 16.18
C VAL A 163 -4.78 -4.88 17.64
N GLU A 164 -5.40 -4.01 18.49
CA GLU A 164 -5.08 -3.90 19.91
C GLU A 164 -5.51 -5.16 20.70
N GLU A 165 -6.64 -5.78 20.38
CA GLU A 165 -7.08 -7.05 20.96
C GLU A 165 -6.12 -8.22 20.62
N ASN A 166 -5.40 -8.11 19.51
CA ASN A 166 -4.36 -9.06 19.13
C ASN A 166 -2.96 -8.70 19.68
N GLY A 167 -2.86 -7.69 20.58
CA GLY A 167 -1.62 -7.32 21.26
C GLY A 167 -0.64 -6.52 20.40
N PHE A 168 -1.08 -5.98 19.26
CA PHE A 168 -0.30 -5.09 18.41
C PHE A 168 -0.80 -3.65 18.54
N TYR A 169 -0.07 -2.72 17.93
CA TYR A 169 -0.42 -1.30 17.95
C TYR A 169 -0.51 -0.75 16.54
N ILE A 170 -1.38 0.26 16.37
CA ILE A 170 -1.52 0.98 15.12
C ILE A 170 -0.58 2.18 15.06
N THR A 171 -0.11 2.53 13.86
CA THR A 171 0.55 3.82 13.66
C THR A 171 -0.47 4.95 13.58
N ARG A 172 -0.17 6.09 14.22
CA ARG A 172 -1.05 7.27 14.25
C ARG A 172 -0.58 8.39 13.33
N THR A 173 0.65 8.32 12.87
CA THR A 173 1.28 9.37 12.05
C THR A 173 0.88 9.26 10.58
N TYR A 174 0.70 8.05 10.10
CA TYR A 174 0.31 7.76 8.72
C TYR A 174 -1.15 7.31 8.65
N THR A 175 -1.76 7.54 7.50
CA THR A 175 -3.18 7.26 7.28
C THR A 175 -3.40 6.70 5.88
N GLY A 176 -4.44 5.89 5.70
CA GLY A 176 -4.96 5.56 4.40
C GLY A 176 -5.60 6.77 3.73
N HIS A 177 -5.83 6.69 2.44
CA HIS A 177 -6.37 7.78 1.63
C HIS A 177 -7.12 7.27 0.40
N GLY A 178 -7.97 8.11 -0.16
CA GLY A 178 -8.54 7.87 -1.47
C GLY A 178 -7.49 8.01 -2.58
N VAL A 179 -7.75 7.38 -3.70
CA VAL A 179 -6.99 7.52 -4.94
C VAL A 179 -7.93 7.88 -6.09
N GLY A 180 -7.38 8.42 -7.16
CA GLY A 180 -8.14 8.78 -8.36
C GLY A 180 -7.22 9.32 -9.44
N ARG A 181 -7.42 10.56 -9.85
CA ARG A 181 -6.49 11.23 -10.77
C ARG A 181 -5.20 11.65 -10.10
N LYS A 182 -5.22 11.75 -8.77
CA LYS A 182 -4.04 12.03 -7.95
C LYS A 182 -3.72 10.81 -7.11
N MET A 183 -2.45 10.68 -6.74
CA MET A 183 -1.98 9.65 -5.81
C MET A 183 -2.70 9.76 -4.46
N HIS A 184 -2.86 10.96 -3.95
CA HIS A 184 -3.57 11.22 -2.71
C HIS A 184 -4.83 12.05 -2.99
N GLU A 185 -5.99 11.44 -2.74
CA GLU A 185 -7.29 12.11 -2.73
C GLU A 185 -8.00 11.85 -1.40
N GLY A 186 -8.93 12.70 -1.04
CA GLY A 186 -9.79 12.45 0.12
C GLY A 186 -10.81 11.33 -0.13
N PRO A 187 -11.32 10.78 0.97
CA PRO A 187 -11.04 11.18 2.35
C PRO A 187 -9.74 10.56 2.88
N GLN A 188 -9.21 11.12 3.99
CA GLN A 188 -8.30 10.37 4.84
C GLN A 188 -9.05 9.22 5.52
N VAL A 189 -8.36 8.08 5.64
CA VAL A 189 -8.87 6.86 6.29
C VAL A 189 -7.89 6.44 7.39
N PRO A 190 -7.93 7.06 8.57
CA PRO A 190 -7.03 6.71 9.67
C PRO A 190 -7.26 5.26 10.14
N ASN A 191 -6.19 4.63 10.63
CA ASN A 191 -6.24 3.29 11.22
C ASN A 191 -6.81 3.29 12.66
N TYR A 192 -7.31 4.43 13.13
CA TYR A 192 -7.96 4.61 14.42
C TYR A 192 -9.14 5.57 14.30
N GLY A 193 -10.07 5.51 15.22
CA GLY A 193 -11.22 6.39 15.13
C GLY A 193 -12.23 6.25 16.25
N LYS A 194 -13.33 6.97 16.07
CA LYS A 194 -14.53 6.87 16.92
C LYS A 194 -15.72 6.55 16.01
N PRO A 195 -16.60 5.62 16.39
CA PRO A 195 -17.77 5.31 15.60
C PRO A 195 -18.62 6.55 15.31
N GLY A 196 -19.13 6.64 14.08
CA GLY A 196 -19.99 7.74 13.63
C GLY A 196 -19.27 9.07 13.34
N ARG A 197 -17.94 9.05 13.19
CA ARG A 197 -17.15 10.26 12.96
C ARG A 197 -16.32 10.21 11.69
#